data_3c67c4a69e816ffee196ee74530e504d
#
_entry.id   3c67c4a69e816ffee196ee74530e504d
#
_cell.length_a   1.000
_cell.length_b   1.000
_cell.length_c   1.000
_cell.angle_alpha   90.00
_cell.angle_beta   90.00
_cell.angle_gamma   90.00
#
_symmetry.space_group_name_H-M   'P 1'
#
loop_
_entity.id
_entity.type
_entity.pdbx_description
1 polymer ?
#
loop_
_entity_poly.entity_id
_entity_poly.type
_entity_poly.pdbx_seq_one_letter_code
_entity_poly.pdbx_strand_id
1 'polypeptide(L)'
;LNLTNYKSVSGNTINNKLISGSYETKAQMQSILDTKVSQGGGNSTEPGGGNNTSGTKNTGSGYDGGVYNPTTTVTNGEKSFVFKDVTENYDWAKPAIEQLYIKGIIKGRSADEFAPSENVTRAEFVKMILGVFGIEANGNSAGFEDVTSGDWYAPYVSTAYELGIVTGVSDTYFGANEKITRQDAAVIIQRACKSAEKSLEKVNEAAVFDDAEDISEYAIEAINELTEADILHGSDNKFNPRNNCTRAEAAVMLKNVSDKING
;
A
#
# COMPACT_ATOMS: atom_id res chain seq x y z
N LEU A 1 28.52 -3.63 -10.27
CA LEU A 1 27.50 -4.47 -10.91
C LEU A 1 27.48 -4.21 -12.42
N ASN A 2 27.53 -5.29 -13.23
CA ASN A 2 27.35 -5.19 -14.67
C ASN A 2 25.84 -5.19 -14.98
N LEU A 3 25.28 -4.00 -15.25
CA LEU A 3 23.86 -3.81 -15.50
C LEU A 3 23.39 -4.30 -16.89
N THR A 4 24.32 -4.67 -17.76
CA THR A 4 23.97 -5.17 -19.11
C THR A 4 23.16 -6.46 -19.04
N ASN A 5 23.51 -7.36 -18.11
CA ASN A 5 22.80 -8.61 -17.90
C ASN A 5 21.46 -8.45 -17.16
N TYR A 6 21.29 -7.34 -16.41
CA TYR A 6 20.05 -7.06 -15.71
C TYR A 6 18.89 -6.75 -16.66
N LYS A 7 19.15 -6.07 -17.76
CA LYS A 7 18.12 -5.70 -18.77
C LYS A 7 17.62 -6.87 -19.62
N SER A 8 18.35 -8.00 -19.65
CA SER A 8 18.01 -9.15 -20.49
C SER A 8 17.10 -10.19 -19.80
N VAL A 9 16.79 -10.02 -18.52
CA VAL A 9 15.99 -10.97 -17.74
C VAL A 9 14.72 -10.29 -17.24
N SER A 10 13.57 -10.89 -17.50
CA SER A 10 12.25 -10.41 -17.07
C SER A 10 12.19 -10.18 -15.55
N GLY A 11 11.83 -8.94 -15.16
CA GLY A 11 12.15 -8.30 -13.88
C GLY A 11 11.76 -8.97 -12.56
N ASN A 12 10.67 -9.76 -12.48
CA ASN A 12 10.13 -10.17 -11.17
C ASN A 12 10.95 -11.22 -10.41
N THR A 13 11.60 -12.16 -11.11
CA THR A 13 12.32 -13.26 -10.44
C THR A 13 13.67 -12.83 -9.86
N ILE A 14 14.32 -11.82 -10.46
CA ILE A 14 15.60 -11.29 -9.96
C ILE A 14 15.36 -10.36 -8.77
N ASN A 15 14.36 -9.48 -8.84
CA ASN A 15 14.05 -8.57 -7.75
C ASN A 15 13.70 -9.31 -6.46
N ASN A 16 12.88 -10.36 -6.52
CA ASN A 16 12.54 -11.14 -5.33
C ASN A 16 13.73 -11.85 -4.70
N LYS A 17 14.71 -12.30 -5.52
CA LYS A 17 15.93 -12.95 -4.99
C LYS A 17 16.97 -11.96 -4.47
N LEU A 18 17.02 -10.76 -5.03
CA LEU A 18 17.89 -9.68 -4.55
C LEU A 18 17.38 -9.06 -3.25
N ILE A 19 16.06 -9.05 -3.05
CA ILE A 19 15.40 -8.49 -1.86
C ILE A 19 15.41 -9.49 -0.70
N SER A 20 15.30 -10.79 -0.96
CA SER A 20 15.20 -11.83 0.07
C SER A 20 16.54 -12.40 0.55
N GLY A 21 17.66 -11.95 0.03
CA GLY A 21 18.99 -12.47 0.38
C GLY A 21 19.89 -11.42 1.05
N SER A 22 20.50 -11.79 2.18
CA SER A 22 21.66 -11.06 2.72
C SER A 22 22.86 -11.30 1.83
N TYR A 23 23.27 -10.30 1.06
CA TYR A 23 24.46 -10.39 0.22
C TYR A 23 25.63 -9.66 0.91
N GLU A 24 26.62 -10.40 1.35
CA GLU A 24 27.80 -9.84 2.01
C GLU A 24 28.75 -9.15 1.02
N THR A 25 28.70 -9.51 -0.26
CA THR A 25 29.60 -8.94 -1.27
C THR A 25 28.92 -8.68 -2.61
N LYS A 26 29.45 -7.67 -3.34
CA LYS A 26 29.06 -7.36 -4.72
C LYS A 26 29.28 -8.53 -5.69
N ALA A 27 30.25 -9.41 -5.40
CA ALA A 27 30.54 -10.60 -6.19
C ALA A 27 29.45 -11.67 -6.10
N GLN A 28 28.85 -11.86 -4.92
CA GLN A 28 27.71 -12.79 -4.74
C GLN A 28 26.48 -12.35 -5.52
N MET A 29 26.20 -11.05 -5.52
CA MET A 29 25.10 -10.48 -6.33
C MET A 29 25.34 -10.67 -7.83
N GLN A 30 26.57 -10.48 -8.30
CA GLN A 30 26.93 -10.68 -9.72
C GLN A 30 26.80 -12.14 -10.13
N SER A 31 27.24 -13.10 -9.31
CA SER A 31 27.14 -14.54 -9.56
C SER A 31 25.69 -15.00 -9.74
N ILE A 32 24.75 -14.45 -8.94
CA ILE A 32 23.33 -14.78 -9.06
C ILE A 32 22.73 -14.22 -10.36
N LEU A 33 23.12 -13.01 -10.77
CA LEU A 33 22.71 -12.42 -12.03
C LEU A 33 23.20 -13.24 -13.23
N ASP A 34 24.47 -13.66 -13.22
CA ASP A 34 25.06 -14.44 -14.31
C ASP A 34 24.47 -15.84 -14.41
N THR A 35 24.17 -16.51 -13.28
CA THR A 35 23.51 -17.83 -13.25
C THR A 35 22.10 -17.76 -13.84
N LYS A 36 21.35 -16.68 -13.60
CA LYS A 36 19.99 -16.50 -14.11
C LYS A 36 19.95 -16.21 -15.61
N VAL A 37 20.92 -15.46 -16.12
CA VAL A 37 21.07 -15.22 -17.57
C VAL A 37 21.34 -16.52 -18.32
N SER A 38 22.13 -17.43 -17.76
CA SER A 38 22.46 -18.73 -18.36
C SER A 38 21.27 -19.69 -18.40
N GLN A 39 20.29 -19.56 -17.49
CA GLN A 39 19.11 -20.42 -17.45
C GLN A 39 17.90 -19.89 -18.24
N GLY A 40 17.92 -18.60 -18.67
CA GLY A 40 16.82 -17.97 -19.40
C GLY A 40 16.85 -18.13 -20.92
N GLY A 41 17.80 -18.85 -21.47
CA GLY A 41 18.02 -19.02 -22.92
C GLY A 41 17.41 -20.28 -23.55
N GLY A 42 16.42 -20.92 -22.95
CA GLY A 42 15.75 -22.11 -23.45
C GLY A 42 14.45 -21.79 -24.18
N ASN A 43 14.49 -21.83 -25.49
CA ASN A 43 13.34 -21.79 -26.40
C ASN A 43 12.54 -23.09 -26.25
N SER A 44 11.27 -23.08 -25.89
CA SER A 44 10.37 -24.22 -25.98
C SER A 44 9.12 -23.87 -26.77
N THR A 45 9.10 -24.42 -27.96
CA THR A 45 7.98 -24.60 -28.88
C THR A 45 6.81 -25.31 -28.20
N GLU A 46 5.62 -24.77 -28.43
CA GLU A 46 4.34 -25.43 -28.10
C GLU A 46 4.10 -26.71 -28.90
N PRO A 47 3.22 -27.58 -28.38
CA PRO A 47 2.08 -27.98 -29.19
C PRO A 47 0.76 -27.88 -28.42
N GLY A 48 -0.25 -27.47 -29.19
CA GLY A 48 -1.58 -27.16 -28.72
C GLY A 48 -2.48 -28.35 -28.40
N GLY A 49 -3.65 -28.02 -27.91
CA GLY A 49 -4.86 -28.86 -28.04
C GLY A 49 -5.74 -28.90 -26.80
N GLY A 50 -6.97 -28.43 -26.94
CA GLY A 50 -8.12 -29.12 -26.39
C GLY A 50 -8.93 -28.42 -25.25
N ASN A 51 -9.90 -27.68 -25.68
CA ASN A 51 -11.32 -27.63 -25.27
C ASN A 51 -11.77 -28.34 -23.96
N ASN A 52 -12.44 -27.67 -23.05
CA ASN A 52 -13.88 -27.77 -22.77
C ASN A 52 -14.33 -27.10 -21.44
N THR A 53 -15.28 -26.23 -21.59
CA THR A 53 -16.55 -26.01 -20.88
C THR A 53 -16.71 -26.55 -19.47
N SER A 54 -17.05 -25.73 -18.51
CA SER A 54 -18.39 -25.75 -17.90
C SER A 54 -18.45 -24.79 -16.71
N GLY A 55 -19.50 -23.98 -16.69
CA GLY A 55 -19.74 -22.94 -15.72
C GLY A 55 -20.12 -23.50 -14.35
N THR A 56 -19.85 -22.71 -13.36
CA THR A 56 -20.68 -22.63 -12.16
C THR A 56 -20.64 -21.19 -11.65
N LYS A 57 -21.81 -20.56 -11.69
CA LYS A 57 -22.06 -19.29 -11.00
C LYS A 57 -21.95 -19.56 -9.51
N ASN A 58 -21.06 -18.84 -8.84
CA ASN A 58 -21.12 -18.70 -7.41
C ASN A 58 -21.20 -17.21 -7.06
N THR A 59 -22.43 -16.81 -6.68
CA THR A 59 -22.73 -15.51 -6.08
C THR A 59 -22.29 -15.56 -4.64
N GLY A 60 -21.10 -15.06 -4.36
CA GLY A 60 -20.60 -14.84 -3.02
C GLY A 60 -19.83 -13.53 -3.03
N SER A 61 -20.42 -12.50 -2.42
CA SER A 61 -19.76 -11.24 -2.13
C SER A 61 -18.68 -11.48 -1.06
N GLY A 62 -17.52 -11.93 -1.50
CA GLY A 62 -16.32 -12.02 -0.71
C GLY A 62 -15.22 -11.33 -1.51
N TYR A 63 -14.72 -10.20 -1.01
CA TYR A 63 -13.51 -9.57 -1.56
C TYR A 63 -12.33 -10.49 -1.28
N ASP A 64 -12.11 -11.43 -2.18
CA ASP A 64 -10.88 -12.19 -2.25
C ASP A 64 -9.74 -11.21 -2.51
N GLY A 65 -8.72 -11.24 -1.65
CA GLY A 65 -7.44 -10.56 -1.86
C GLY A 65 -6.65 -11.12 -3.07
N GLY A 66 -7.36 -11.59 -4.08
CA GLY A 66 -6.84 -12.15 -5.29
C GLY A 66 -5.81 -11.22 -5.93
N VAL A 67 -4.69 -11.79 -6.27
CA VAL A 67 -3.62 -11.19 -7.07
C VAL A 67 -4.21 -10.89 -8.46
N TYR A 68 -4.91 -9.77 -8.57
CA TYR A 68 -5.24 -9.21 -9.87
C TYR A 68 -3.99 -8.52 -10.40
N ASN A 69 -3.33 -9.18 -11.32
CA ASN A 69 -2.30 -8.56 -12.15
C ASN A 69 -3.02 -7.82 -13.27
N PRO A 70 -3.16 -6.49 -13.23
CA PRO A 70 -3.71 -5.77 -14.36
C PRO A 70 -2.79 -6.05 -15.56
N THR A 71 -3.38 -6.41 -16.68
CA THR A 71 -2.66 -6.48 -17.95
C THR A 71 -2.20 -5.06 -18.27
N THR A 72 -0.98 -4.74 -17.90
CA THR A 72 -0.36 -3.47 -18.22
C THR A 72 -0.21 -3.44 -19.72
N THR A 73 -0.90 -2.54 -20.40
CA THR A 73 -0.62 -2.25 -21.81
C THR A 73 0.72 -1.53 -21.83
N VAL A 74 1.79 -2.31 -22.01
CA VAL A 74 3.15 -1.78 -22.10
C VAL A 74 3.35 -1.26 -23.50
N THR A 75 3.13 0.03 -23.70
CA THR A 75 3.69 0.75 -24.84
C THR A 75 5.00 1.38 -24.35
N ASN A 76 6.13 0.84 -24.83
CA ASN A 76 7.49 1.34 -24.53
C ASN A 76 8.01 1.21 -23.10
N GLY A 77 7.59 0.21 -22.30
CA GLY A 77 8.19 -0.07 -21.00
C GLY A 77 7.69 0.82 -19.85
N GLU A 78 6.79 1.76 -20.09
CA GLU A 78 6.18 2.60 -19.05
C GLU A 78 4.80 2.06 -18.65
N LYS A 79 4.58 1.86 -17.35
CA LYS A 79 3.24 1.59 -16.81
C LYS A 79 2.39 2.83 -17.01
N SER A 80 1.44 2.83 -17.93
CA SER A 80 0.51 3.93 -18.08
C SER A 80 -0.59 3.86 -17.02
N PHE A 81 -1.00 5.02 -16.52
CA PHE A 81 -2.15 5.17 -15.64
C PHE A 81 -3.44 4.79 -16.39
N VAL A 82 -4.23 3.88 -15.82
CA VAL A 82 -5.35 3.25 -16.54
C VAL A 82 -6.73 3.45 -15.92
N PHE A 83 -6.84 4.12 -14.77
CA PHE A 83 -8.12 4.26 -14.06
C PHE A 83 -8.99 5.34 -14.70
N LYS A 84 -10.11 4.92 -15.30
CA LYS A 84 -11.04 5.79 -16.04
C LYS A 84 -11.91 6.65 -15.14
N ASP A 85 -12.09 6.22 -13.89
CA ASP A 85 -12.92 6.90 -12.89
C ASP A 85 -12.15 7.97 -12.09
N VAL A 86 -10.83 8.09 -12.33
CA VAL A 86 -10.01 9.19 -11.79
C VAL A 86 -10.02 10.33 -12.80
N THR A 87 -11.16 11.01 -12.85
CA THR A 87 -11.46 12.15 -13.75
C THR A 87 -10.91 13.46 -13.16
N GLU A 88 -11.22 14.58 -13.84
CA GLU A 88 -10.86 15.95 -13.40
C GLU A 88 -11.29 16.28 -11.97
N ASN A 89 -12.36 15.67 -11.46
CA ASN A 89 -12.79 15.85 -10.06
C ASN A 89 -11.76 15.31 -9.04
N TYR A 90 -10.82 14.48 -9.50
CA TYR A 90 -9.77 13.88 -8.69
C TYR A 90 -8.37 14.28 -9.13
N ASP A 91 -8.21 15.35 -9.92
CA ASP A 91 -6.89 15.85 -10.35
C ASP A 91 -5.94 16.11 -9.17
N TRP A 92 -6.49 16.49 -8.00
CA TRP A 92 -5.75 16.68 -6.76
C TRP A 92 -5.15 15.37 -6.21
N ALA A 93 -5.80 14.22 -6.43
CA ALA A 93 -5.34 12.90 -5.96
C ALA A 93 -4.65 12.07 -7.04
N LYS A 94 -4.84 12.40 -8.31
CA LYS A 94 -4.34 11.62 -9.45
C LYS A 94 -2.84 11.33 -9.39
N PRO A 95 -1.95 12.32 -9.11
CA PRO A 95 -0.51 12.04 -9.00
C PRO A 95 -0.17 11.05 -7.88
N ALA A 96 -0.91 11.12 -6.76
CA ALA A 96 -0.71 10.21 -5.64
C ALA A 96 -1.15 8.78 -5.97
N ILE A 97 -2.32 8.65 -6.59
CA ILE A 97 -2.85 7.36 -7.04
C ILE A 97 -1.90 6.72 -8.05
N GLU A 98 -1.43 7.49 -9.03
CA GLU A 98 -0.50 7.02 -10.06
C GLU A 98 0.83 6.54 -9.46
N GLN A 99 1.46 7.35 -8.61
CA GLN A 99 2.73 7.02 -7.97
C GLN A 99 2.63 5.74 -7.12
N LEU A 100 1.61 5.63 -6.28
CA LEU A 100 1.43 4.47 -5.40
C LEU A 100 1.02 3.22 -6.19
N TYR A 101 0.26 3.37 -7.28
CA TYR A 101 -0.08 2.29 -8.18
C TYR A 101 1.16 1.73 -8.91
N ILE A 102 2.02 2.61 -9.46
CA ILE A 102 3.28 2.22 -10.10
C ILE A 102 4.20 1.49 -9.10
N LYS A 103 4.28 1.96 -7.87
CA LYS A 103 5.02 1.29 -6.78
C LYS A 103 4.38 -0.03 -6.33
N GLY A 104 3.16 -0.37 -6.78
CA GLY A 104 2.44 -1.57 -6.39
C GLY A 104 1.84 -1.53 -4.98
N ILE A 105 1.84 -0.36 -4.34
CA ILE A 105 1.33 -0.15 -2.97
C ILE A 105 -0.20 -0.20 -2.96
N ILE A 106 -0.84 0.42 -3.96
CA ILE A 106 -2.28 0.40 -4.13
C ILE A 106 -2.67 -0.29 -5.43
N LYS A 107 -3.92 -0.75 -5.47
CA LYS A 107 -4.51 -1.39 -6.66
C LYS A 107 -5.91 -0.81 -6.93
N GLY A 108 -6.40 -0.97 -8.16
CA GLY A 108 -7.80 -0.71 -8.49
C GLY A 108 -8.75 -1.72 -7.84
N ARG A 109 -10.03 -1.41 -7.87
CA ARG A 109 -11.12 -2.36 -7.62
C ARG A 109 -11.29 -3.32 -8.80
N SER A 110 -10.98 -2.81 -10.01
CA SER A 110 -10.90 -3.59 -11.24
C SER A 110 -9.67 -3.16 -12.07
N ALA A 111 -9.58 -3.63 -13.29
CA ALA A 111 -8.49 -3.29 -14.22
C ALA A 111 -8.40 -1.80 -14.53
N ASP A 112 -9.54 -1.12 -14.60
CA ASP A 112 -9.68 0.24 -15.07
C ASP A 112 -10.49 1.16 -14.11
N GLU A 113 -10.78 0.67 -12.91
CA GLU A 113 -11.54 1.38 -11.88
C GLU A 113 -10.76 1.43 -10.57
N PHE A 114 -10.52 2.62 -10.05
CA PHE A 114 -9.88 2.86 -8.76
C PHE A 114 -10.88 2.99 -7.62
N ALA A 115 -12.08 3.50 -7.89
CA ALA A 115 -13.12 3.87 -6.94
C ALA A 115 -12.67 4.96 -5.94
N PRO A 116 -12.26 6.16 -6.41
CA PRO A 116 -11.62 7.19 -5.58
C PRO A 116 -12.50 7.70 -4.44
N SER A 117 -13.84 7.71 -4.61
CA SER A 117 -14.81 8.15 -3.60
C SER A 117 -15.18 7.08 -2.57
N GLU A 118 -14.83 5.82 -2.79
CA GLU A 118 -15.11 4.77 -1.80
C GLU A 118 -14.28 4.95 -0.53
N ASN A 119 -14.89 4.62 0.61
CA ASN A 119 -14.20 4.66 1.89
C ASN A 119 -13.29 3.44 2.08
N VAL A 120 -12.09 3.67 2.59
CA VAL A 120 -11.10 2.65 2.92
C VAL A 120 -11.46 1.93 4.21
N THR A 121 -11.29 0.61 4.26
CA THR A 121 -11.38 -0.11 5.53
C THR A 121 -10.07 0.00 6.32
N ARG A 122 -10.13 -0.24 7.64
CA ARG A 122 -8.95 -0.23 8.50
C ARG A 122 -7.91 -1.25 8.03
N ALA A 123 -8.34 -2.46 7.65
CA ALA A 123 -7.44 -3.49 7.13
C ALA A 123 -6.80 -3.09 5.79
N GLU A 124 -7.56 -2.46 4.87
CA GLU A 124 -7.01 -1.94 3.62
C GLU A 124 -5.95 -0.87 3.87
N PHE A 125 -6.22 0.07 4.81
CA PHE A 125 -5.28 1.12 5.14
C PHE A 125 -3.98 0.57 5.74
N VAL A 126 -4.08 -0.43 6.65
CA VAL A 126 -2.92 -1.12 7.22
C VAL A 126 -2.06 -1.77 6.14
N LYS A 127 -2.68 -2.48 5.19
CA LYS A 127 -1.93 -3.04 4.05
C LYS A 127 -1.21 -1.97 3.24
N MET A 128 -1.86 -0.84 2.99
CA MET A 128 -1.26 0.26 2.22
C MET A 128 -0.10 0.91 2.96
N ILE A 129 -0.23 1.20 4.26
CA ILE A 129 0.84 1.83 5.04
C ILE A 129 2.06 0.92 5.17
N LEU A 130 1.89 -0.38 5.43
CA LEU A 130 3.01 -1.33 5.41
C LEU A 130 3.72 -1.34 4.05
N GLY A 131 2.96 -1.27 2.96
CA GLY A 131 3.52 -1.16 1.61
C GLY A 131 4.34 0.11 1.39
N VAL A 132 3.94 1.25 1.95
CA VAL A 132 4.68 2.52 1.91
C VAL A 132 6.05 2.40 2.58
N PHE A 133 6.10 1.70 3.71
CA PHE A 133 7.34 1.49 4.48
C PHE A 133 8.15 0.27 4.02
N GLY A 134 7.67 -0.47 3.01
CA GLY A 134 8.34 -1.69 2.52
C GLY A 134 8.36 -2.82 3.55
N ILE A 135 7.42 -2.83 4.50
CA ILE A 135 7.32 -3.82 5.56
C ILE A 135 6.60 -5.06 5.03
N GLU A 136 7.26 -6.21 5.07
CA GLU A 136 6.66 -7.49 4.70
C GLU A 136 5.68 -7.97 5.77
N ALA A 137 4.50 -8.43 5.32
CA ALA A 137 3.47 -8.94 6.21
C ALA A 137 3.71 -10.42 6.52
N ASN A 138 4.26 -10.69 7.69
CA ASN A 138 4.63 -12.02 8.17
C ASN A 138 4.19 -12.28 9.61
N GLY A 139 3.37 -11.41 10.20
CA GLY A 139 2.85 -11.56 11.55
C GLY A 139 2.03 -12.84 11.74
N ASN A 140 2.14 -13.46 12.91
CA ASN A 140 1.51 -14.75 13.17
C ASN A 140 0.06 -14.61 13.66
N SER A 141 -0.17 -13.76 14.64
CA SER A 141 -1.52 -13.51 15.19
C SER A 141 -1.52 -12.26 16.05
N ALA A 142 -2.48 -11.39 15.82
CA ALA A 142 -2.72 -10.22 16.67
C ALA A 142 -3.63 -10.51 17.88
N GLY A 143 -4.25 -11.70 17.94
CA GLY A 143 -5.14 -12.09 19.02
C GLY A 143 -6.54 -11.47 18.97
N PHE A 144 -6.88 -10.76 17.89
CA PHE A 144 -8.22 -10.19 17.71
C PHE A 144 -9.21 -11.22 17.20
N GLU A 145 -10.43 -11.18 17.73
CA GLU A 145 -11.51 -12.13 17.39
C GLU A 145 -11.98 -12.00 15.93
N ASP A 146 -11.88 -10.79 15.35
CA ASP A 146 -12.23 -10.49 13.97
C ASP A 146 -11.06 -10.60 12.97
N VAL A 147 -9.93 -11.17 13.42
CA VAL A 147 -8.74 -11.39 12.58
C VAL A 147 -8.35 -12.86 12.64
N THR A 148 -8.86 -13.65 11.72
CA THR A 148 -8.60 -15.09 11.65
C THR A 148 -7.53 -15.41 10.60
N SER A 149 -6.83 -16.52 10.75
CA SER A 149 -5.72 -16.91 9.85
C SER A 149 -6.13 -17.11 8.39
N GLY A 150 -7.43 -17.24 8.11
CA GLY A 150 -7.99 -17.34 6.76
C GLY A 150 -8.27 -15.99 6.10
N ASP A 151 -8.21 -14.91 6.86
CA ASP A 151 -8.48 -13.57 6.33
C ASP A 151 -7.27 -13.05 5.57
N TRP A 152 -7.51 -12.44 4.41
CA TRP A 152 -6.44 -11.87 3.58
C TRP A 152 -5.63 -10.78 4.30
N TYR A 153 -6.24 -10.12 5.27
CA TYR A 153 -5.63 -9.03 6.04
C TYR A 153 -4.91 -9.51 7.30
N ALA A 154 -5.10 -10.76 7.72
CA ALA A 154 -4.54 -11.28 8.96
C ALA A 154 -3.01 -11.06 9.08
N PRO A 155 -2.18 -11.41 8.08
CA PRO A 155 -0.73 -11.19 8.19
C PRO A 155 -0.37 -9.69 8.29
N TYR A 156 -1.11 -8.82 7.61
CA TYR A 156 -0.86 -7.37 7.65
C TYR A 156 -1.22 -6.76 9.00
N VAL A 157 -2.40 -7.12 9.54
CA VAL A 157 -2.86 -6.65 10.84
C VAL A 157 -1.94 -7.16 11.95
N SER A 158 -1.56 -8.43 11.90
CA SER A 158 -0.66 -9.02 12.90
C SER A 158 0.71 -8.35 12.89
N THR A 159 1.31 -8.15 11.71
CA THR A 159 2.58 -7.43 11.59
C THR A 159 2.48 -6.00 12.13
N ALA A 160 1.43 -5.26 11.75
CA ALA A 160 1.26 -3.89 12.21
C ALA A 160 1.01 -3.80 13.73
N TYR A 161 0.34 -4.79 14.30
CA TYR A 161 0.13 -4.90 15.74
C TYR A 161 1.44 -5.21 16.49
N GLU A 162 2.21 -6.21 16.03
CA GLU A 162 3.53 -6.56 16.58
C GLU A 162 4.51 -5.39 16.56
N LEU A 163 4.44 -4.54 15.53
CA LEU A 163 5.25 -3.33 15.39
C LEU A 163 4.71 -2.11 16.16
N GLY A 164 3.57 -2.24 16.84
CA GLY A 164 2.94 -1.13 17.54
C GLY A 164 2.35 -0.03 16.65
N ILE A 165 2.20 -0.31 15.35
CA ILE A 165 1.60 0.62 14.37
C ILE A 165 0.10 0.73 14.58
N VAL A 166 -0.56 -0.36 14.93
CA VAL A 166 -2.00 -0.40 15.20
C VAL A 166 -2.31 -0.98 16.55
N THR A 167 -3.49 -0.61 17.05
CA THR A 167 -4.18 -1.26 18.18
C THR A 167 -5.57 -1.64 17.72
N GLY A 168 -6.29 -2.45 18.50
CA GLY A 168 -7.70 -2.73 18.27
C GLY A 168 -8.60 -1.50 18.53
N VAL A 169 -9.83 -1.55 18.06
CA VAL A 169 -10.91 -0.64 18.49
C VAL A 169 -11.37 -0.99 19.90
N SER A 170 -11.06 -2.21 20.35
CA SER A 170 -11.12 -2.69 21.73
C SER A 170 -9.99 -3.68 22.00
N ASP A 171 -9.91 -4.21 23.22
CA ASP A 171 -8.87 -5.20 23.59
C ASP A 171 -8.95 -6.48 22.75
N THR A 172 -10.13 -6.86 22.28
CA THR A 172 -10.35 -8.13 21.54
C THR A 172 -10.79 -7.93 20.10
N TYR A 173 -10.99 -6.69 19.64
CA TYR A 173 -11.55 -6.42 18.30
C TYR A 173 -10.73 -5.38 17.54
N PHE A 174 -10.30 -5.73 16.33
CA PHE A 174 -9.51 -4.83 15.49
C PHE A 174 -10.36 -3.86 14.69
N GLY A 175 -11.56 -4.27 14.26
CA GLY A 175 -12.41 -3.50 13.36
C GLY A 175 -11.95 -3.59 11.89
N ALA A 176 -11.50 -4.76 11.43
CA ALA A 176 -10.85 -4.95 10.13
C ALA A 176 -11.65 -4.38 8.95
N ASN A 177 -12.97 -4.60 8.96
CA ASN A 177 -13.90 -4.19 7.90
C ASN A 177 -14.56 -2.83 8.16
N GLU A 178 -14.32 -2.21 9.31
CA GLU A 178 -14.81 -0.87 9.61
C GLU A 178 -14.10 0.16 8.73
N LYS A 179 -14.81 1.24 8.40
CA LYS A 179 -14.21 2.33 7.63
C LYS A 179 -13.30 3.14 8.53
N ILE A 180 -12.07 3.38 8.08
CA ILE A 180 -11.10 4.14 8.86
C ILE A 180 -11.48 5.62 8.84
N THR A 181 -11.43 6.27 10.01
CA THR A 181 -11.60 7.71 10.09
C THR A 181 -10.31 8.45 9.71
N ARG A 182 -10.42 9.71 9.34
CA ARG A 182 -9.24 10.53 9.00
C ARG A 182 -8.29 10.68 10.18
N GLN A 183 -8.81 10.85 11.40
CA GLN A 183 -7.96 10.91 12.61
C GLN A 183 -7.27 9.58 12.91
N ASP A 184 -7.93 8.43 12.70
CA ASP A 184 -7.30 7.12 12.89
C ASP A 184 -6.20 6.86 11.84
N ALA A 185 -6.43 7.27 10.59
CA ALA A 185 -5.43 7.21 9.54
C ALA A 185 -4.18 8.03 9.92
N ALA A 186 -4.35 9.23 10.48
CA ALA A 186 -3.25 10.06 10.98
C ALA A 186 -2.45 9.35 12.07
N VAL A 187 -3.13 8.76 13.07
CA VAL A 187 -2.47 8.03 14.16
C VAL A 187 -1.67 6.83 13.64
N ILE A 188 -2.22 6.07 12.71
CA ILE A 188 -1.52 4.94 12.09
C ILE A 188 -0.28 5.40 11.32
N ILE A 189 -0.36 6.49 10.55
CA ILE A 189 0.80 7.07 9.84
C ILE A 189 1.88 7.48 10.83
N GLN A 190 1.55 8.23 11.87
CA GLN A 190 2.51 8.67 12.89
C GLN A 190 3.22 7.48 13.56
N ARG A 191 2.44 6.47 13.97
CA ARG A 191 2.99 5.27 14.60
C ARG A 191 3.89 4.49 13.65
N ALA A 192 3.55 4.41 12.36
CA ALA A 192 4.39 3.77 11.35
C ALA A 192 5.72 4.51 11.18
N CYS A 193 5.71 5.86 11.16
CA CYS A 193 6.93 6.66 11.15
C CYS A 193 7.79 6.38 12.39
N LYS A 194 7.20 6.39 13.58
CA LYS A 194 7.91 6.12 14.84
C LYS A 194 8.48 4.69 14.87
N SER A 195 7.71 3.70 14.46
CA SER A 195 8.15 2.28 14.40
C SER A 195 9.31 2.05 13.42
N ALA A 196 9.33 2.78 12.32
CA ALA A 196 10.39 2.73 11.32
C ALA A 196 11.56 3.70 11.62
N GLU A 197 11.59 4.32 12.81
CA GLU A 197 12.60 5.31 13.22
C GLU A 197 12.78 6.46 12.22
N LYS A 198 11.69 6.82 11.51
CA LYS A 198 11.67 7.94 10.57
C LYS A 198 11.32 9.24 11.29
N SER A 199 12.30 10.14 11.39
CA SER A 199 12.07 11.49 11.88
C SER A 199 11.35 12.32 10.83
N LEU A 200 10.30 12.99 11.21
CA LEU A 200 9.59 13.94 10.36
C LEU A 200 10.11 15.34 10.65
N GLU A 201 10.68 15.98 9.64
CA GLU A 201 11.14 17.36 9.76
C GLU A 201 9.95 18.31 9.86
N LYS A 202 9.97 19.18 10.87
CA LYS A 202 8.99 20.26 11.00
C LYS A 202 9.30 21.36 9.99
N VAL A 203 8.42 21.53 9.01
CA VAL A 203 8.56 22.53 7.94
C VAL A 203 7.53 23.66 8.05
N ASN A 204 6.46 23.44 8.81
CA ASN A 204 5.37 24.39 9.06
C ASN A 204 5.09 24.51 10.55
N GLU A 205 4.29 25.50 10.95
CA GLU A 205 3.58 25.47 12.24
C GLU A 205 2.41 24.49 12.14
N ALA A 206 1.98 23.92 13.29
CA ALA A 206 0.80 23.06 13.34
C ALA A 206 -0.43 23.78 12.77
N ALA A 207 -1.19 23.09 11.93
CA ALA A 207 -2.37 23.69 11.34
C ALA A 207 -3.45 23.91 12.42
N VAL A 208 -4.12 25.06 12.35
CA VAL A 208 -5.27 25.36 13.19
C VAL A 208 -6.54 25.14 12.37
N PHE A 209 -7.37 24.20 12.81
CA PHE A 209 -8.62 23.85 12.13
C PHE A 209 -9.83 24.40 12.89
N ASP A 210 -10.86 24.80 12.15
CA ASP A 210 -12.11 25.31 12.74
C ASP A 210 -12.87 24.23 13.52
N ASP A 211 -12.60 22.96 13.23
CA ASP A 211 -13.18 21.78 13.89
C ASP A 211 -12.18 21.04 14.80
N ALA A 212 -11.17 21.77 15.32
CA ALA A 212 -10.15 21.19 16.19
C ALA A 212 -10.75 20.54 17.46
N GLU A 213 -11.88 21.05 17.97
CA GLU A 213 -12.59 20.50 19.13
C GLU A 213 -13.21 19.11 18.86
N ASP A 214 -13.42 18.73 17.60
CA ASP A 214 -13.91 17.41 17.20
C ASP A 214 -12.79 16.35 17.14
N ILE A 215 -11.53 16.77 17.18
CA ILE A 215 -10.37 15.86 17.18
C ILE A 215 -10.32 15.15 18.54
N SER A 216 -10.31 13.82 18.51
CA SER A 216 -10.15 13.02 19.72
C SER A 216 -8.77 13.22 20.33
N GLU A 217 -8.68 13.25 21.68
CA GLU A 217 -7.44 13.52 22.42
C GLU A 217 -6.26 12.65 21.94
N TYR A 218 -6.51 11.36 21.68
CA TYR A 218 -5.48 10.43 21.22
C TYR A 218 -4.87 10.75 19.84
N ALA A 219 -5.55 11.58 19.04
CA ALA A 219 -5.14 11.91 17.68
C ALA A 219 -4.48 13.29 17.54
N ILE A 220 -4.59 14.15 18.56
CA ILE A 220 -4.11 15.54 18.51
C ILE A 220 -2.61 15.59 18.19
N GLU A 221 -1.80 14.81 18.91
CA GLU A 221 -0.35 14.78 18.67
C GLU A 221 -0.01 14.36 17.24
N ALA A 222 -0.66 13.29 16.74
CA ALA A 222 -0.42 12.79 15.40
C ALA A 222 -0.79 13.80 14.31
N ILE A 223 -1.95 14.46 14.45
CA ILE A 223 -2.41 15.46 13.48
C ILE A 223 -1.46 16.66 13.48
N ASN A 224 -1.04 17.15 14.64
CA ASN A 224 -0.12 18.27 14.75
C ASN A 224 1.24 17.93 14.09
N GLU A 225 1.86 16.81 14.45
CA GLU A 225 3.15 16.37 13.92
C GLU A 225 3.10 16.21 12.40
N LEU A 226 2.03 15.62 11.88
CA LEU A 226 1.90 15.37 10.45
C LEU A 226 1.53 16.62 9.64
N THR A 227 0.83 17.60 10.22
CA THR A 227 0.60 18.91 9.60
C THR A 227 1.85 19.77 9.62
N GLU A 228 2.61 19.73 10.71
CA GLU A 228 3.93 20.40 10.82
C GLU A 228 4.92 19.85 9.78
N ALA A 229 4.87 18.56 9.48
CA ALA A 229 5.70 17.91 8.46
C ALA A 229 5.16 18.06 7.03
N ASP A 230 4.07 18.79 6.81
CA ASP A 230 3.44 18.96 5.50
C ASP A 230 2.95 17.64 4.86
N ILE A 231 2.52 16.69 5.69
CA ILE A 231 1.99 15.38 5.26
C ILE A 231 0.46 15.41 5.19
N LEU A 232 -0.17 16.03 6.19
CA LEU A 232 -1.62 16.14 6.28
C LEU A 232 -2.10 17.56 6.05
N HIS A 233 -3.22 17.67 5.37
CA HIS A 233 -3.90 18.93 5.10
C HIS A 233 -5.38 18.82 5.41
N GLY A 234 -6.00 19.95 5.73
CA GLY A 234 -7.45 20.09 5.81
C GLY A 234 -8.06 20.51 4.47
N SER A 235 -9.37 20.63 4.45
CA SER A 235 -10.15 21.23 3.37
C SER A 235 -11.09 22.27 3.99
N ASP A 236 -11.21 23.44 3.36
CA ASP A 236 -12.06 24.54 3.85
C ASP A 236 -11.82 24.86 5.33
N ASN A 237 -10.54 24.93 5.72
CA ASN A 237 -10.07 25.15 7.09
C ASN A 237 -10.52 24.12 8.13
N LYS A 238 -10.97 22.94 7.70
CA LYS A 238 -11.38 21.83 8.56
C LYS A 238 -10.54 20.59 8.31
N PHE A 239 -10.26 19.84 9.38
CA PHE A 239 -9.62 18.54 9.29
C PHE A 239 -10.61 17.40 9.01
N ASN A 240 -11.86 17.55 9.48
CA ASN A 240 -12.90 16.52 9.43
C ASN A 240 -12.48 15.19 10.08
N PRO A 241 -12.10 15.20 11.37
CA PRO A 241 -11.41 14.07 12.03
C PRO A 241 -12.21 12.77 12.03
N ARG A 242 -13.53 12.87 12.20
CA ARG A 242 -14.46 11.73 12.32
C ARG A 242 -15.02 11.24 10.99
N ASN A 243 -14.75 11.95 9.89
CA ASN A 243 -15.17 11.50 8.57
C ASN A 243 -14.37 10.26 8.15
N ASN A 244 -15.03 9.35 7.46
CA ASN A 244 -14.35 8.22 6.85
C ASN A 244 -13.39 8.69 5.75
N CYS A 245 -12.20 8.10 5.74
CA CYS A 245 -11.18 8.41 4.74
C CYS A 245 -11.53 7.71 3.42
N THR A 246 -11.62 8.48 2.34
CA THR A 246 -11.81 7.94 1.00
C THR A 246 -10.51 7.36 0.44
N ARG A 247 -10.61 6.54 -0.60
CA ARG A 247 -9.44 5.94 -1.26
C ARG A 247 -8.53 7.00 -1.89
N ALA A 248 -9.12 8.08 -2.42
CA ALA A 248 -8.36 9.21 -2.95
C ALA A 248 -7.61 9.96 -1.84
N GLU A 249 -8.26 10.25 -0.71
CA GLU A 249 -7.62 10.88 0.45
C GLU A 249 -6.52 10.02 1.05
N ALA A 250 -6.78 8.72 1.22
CA ALA A 250 -5.77 7.77 1.68
C ALA A 250 -4.54 7.75 0.76
N ALA A 251 -4.75 7.76 -0.56
CA ALA A 251 -3.64 7.81 -1.51
C ALA A 251 -2.80 9.07 -1.35
N VAL A 252 -3.41 10.24 -1.16
CA VAL A 252 -2.67 11.50 -0.95
C VAL A 252 -1.89 11.47 0.37
N MET A 253 -2.51 11.07 1.48
CA MET A 253 -1.82 10.94 2.78
C MET A 253 -0.61 10.01 2.66
N LEU A 254 -0.79 8.84 2.06
CA LEU A 254 0.25 7.82 1.90
C LEU A 254 1.36 8.24 0.94
N LYS A 255 1.04 8.96 -0.14
CA LYS A 255 2.03 9.54 -1.05
C LYS A 255 2.87 10.58 -0.33
N ASN A 256 2.24 11.49 0.41
CA ASN A 256 2.95 12.55 1.12
C ASN A 256 3.94 11.97 2.15
N VAL A 257 3.52 10.98 2.95
CA VAL A 257 4.46 10.32 3.86
C VAL A 257 5.55 9.56 3.10
N SER A 258 5.22 8.86 2.01
CA SER A 258 6.21 8.16 1.17
C SER A 258 7.30 9.11 0.65
N ASP A 259 6.95 10.31 0.25
CA ASP A 259 7.91 11.29 -0.23
C ASP A 259 8.80 11.82 0.90
N LYS A 260 8.24 12.06 2.09
CA LYS A 260 9.01 12.55 3.24
C LYS A 260 10.00 11.51 3.81
N ILE A 261 9.70 10.22 3.75
CA ILE A 261 10.57 9.18 4.30
C ILE A 261 11.61 8.66 3.31
N ASN A 262 11.47 8.95 2.01
CA ASN A 262 12.35 8.46 0.94
C ASN A 262 13.07 9.61 0.18
N GLY A 263 12.80 10.86 0.50
CA GLY A 263 13.48 12.06 0.00
C GLY A 263 14.65 12.39 0.90
#